data_3d822d529359911ecf532a4ce8118263
#
_entry.id   3d822d529359911ecf532a4ce8118263
#
_cell.length_a   1.000
_cell.length_b   1.000
_cell.length_c   1.000
_cell.angle_alpha   90.00
_cell.angle_beta   90.00
_cell.angle_gamma   90.00
#
_symmetry.space_group_name_H-M   'P 1'
#
loop_
_entity.id
_entity.type
_entity.pdbx_description
1 polymer ?
#
loop_
_entity_poly.entity_id
_entity_poly.type
_entity_poly.pdbx_seq_one_letter_code
_entity_poly.pdbx_strand_id
1 'polypeptide(L)'
;MKNQQYQYLCLVEELRKRLQDGELQSGSAIPSEAELAKALSLSKREVRPLLKNLEIAGILSGSRDGTYTLAKEMSDSMRELMHVMFLVQNISPFEVCQMRRSMELSAFPMAYARRDHLDLDELKNLLDEFRYGNGLDSIRADEEMHRWLIRASENRLMECVTQGIWGICSAQINLILSDGTEELRKVQASIHERFYKSFLIGDLRMGLDAVREHYDTIEQALGEQSLYDLGTHIA
;
A
#
# COMPACT_ATOMS: atom_id res chain seq x y z
N MET A 1 -29.58 13.06 -10.54
CA MET A 1 -28.22 12.95 -9.97
C MET A 1 -28.23 12.89 -8.44
N LYS A 2 -28.79 13.86 -7.70
CA LYS A 2 -28.81 13.83 -6.20
C LYS A 2 -29.46 12.57 -5.62
N ASN A 3 -30.50 12.01 -6.26
CA ASN A 3 -31.19 10.81 -5.79
C ASN A 3 -30.31 9.56 -5.89
N GLN A 4 -29.60 9.37 -7.00
CA GLN A 4 -28.74 8.18 -7.23
C GLN A 4 -27.54 8.13 -6.29
N GLN A 5 -26.90 9.25 -6.00
CA GLN A 5 -25.83 9.35 -5.02
C GLN A 5 -26.33 9.01 -3.60
N TYR A 6 -27.50 9.49 -3.24
CA TYR A 6 -28.12 9.14 -1.96
C TYR A 6 -28.44 7.65 -1.86
N GLN A 7 -29.03 7.07 -2.90
CA GLN A 7 -29.33 5.62 -2.97
C GLN A 7 -28.04 4.78 -2.84
N TYR A 8 -26.94 5.23 -3.48
CA TYR A 8 -25.64 4.57 -3.36
C TYR A 8 -25.14 4.58 -1.91
N LEU A 9 -25.20 5.73 -1.23
CA LEU A 9 -24.82 5.83 0.18
C LEU A 9 -25.69 4.95 1.09
N CYS A 10 -27.01 4.85 0.81
CA CYS A 10 -27.90 3.96 1.53
C CYS A 10 -27.50 2.48 1.35
N LEU A 11 -27.12 2.07 0.13
CA LEU A 11 -26.64 0.70 -0.12
C LEU A 11 -25.33 0.43 0.63
N VAL A 12 -24.38 1.34 0.59
CA VAL A 12 -23.10 1.20 1.32
C VAL A 12 -23.37 1.07 2.82
N GLU A 13 -24.28 1.87 3.36
CA GLU A 13 -24.64 1.86 4.78
C GLU A 13 -25.34 0.55 5.18
N GLU A 14 -26.22 0.00 4.34
CA GLU A 14 -26.85 -1.29 4.56
C GLU A 14 -25.82 -2.42 4.61
N LEU A 15 -24.87 -2.44 3.66
CA LEU A 15 -23.81 -3.44 3.66
C LEU A 15 -22.88 -3.28 4.88
N ARG A 16 -22.54 -2.02 5.26
CA ARG A 16 -21.75 -1.72 6.45
C ARG A 16 -22.41 -2.24 7.72
N LYS A 17 -23.71 -2.00 7.87
CA LYS A 17 -24.48 -2.49 9.02
C LYS A 17 -24.41 -4.01 9.13
N ARG A 18 -24.64 -4.73 8.03
CA ARG A 18 -24.57 -6.20 8.01
C ARG A 18 -23.19 -6.74 8.33
N LEU A 19 -22.12 -6.03 7.93
CA LEU A 19 -20.76 -6.36 8.33
C LEU A 19 -20.55 -6.19 9.84
N GLN A 20 -21.06 -5.11 10.42
CA GLN A 20 -20.98 -4.84 11.86
C GLN A 20 -21.79 -5.83 12.69
N ASP A 21 -22.97 -6.23 12.19
CA ASP A 21 -23.86 -7.20 12.85
C ASP A 21 -23.37 -8.66 12.66
N GLY A 22 -22.29 -8.87 11.88
CA GLY A 22 -21.71 -10.19 11.60
C GLY A 22 -22.50 -11.04 10.58
N GLU A 23 -23.54 -10.47 9.95
CA GLU A 23 -24.32 -11.11 8.89
C GLU A 23 -23.54 -11.25 7.57
N LEU A 24 -22.54 -10.40 7.36
CA LEU A 24 -21.62 -10.43 6.22
C LEU A 24 -20.17 -10.53 6.71
N GLN A 25 -19.35 -11.14 5.87
CA GLN A 25 -17.90 -11.22 6.07
C GLN A 25 -17.19 -10.95 4.73
N SER A 26 -15.93 -10.55 4.80
CA SER A 26 -15.08 -10.43 3.62
C SER A 26 -15.05 -11.75 2.84
N GLY A 27 -15.30 -11.70 1.54
CA GLY A 27 -15.38 -12.86 0.67
C GLY A 27 -16.73 -13.62 0.69
N SER A 28 -17.71 -13.21 1.51
CA SER A 28 -19.04 -13.81 1.51
C SER A 28 -19.94 -13.23 0.43
N ALA A 29 -20.96 -14.02 -0.01
CA ALA A 29 -22.00 -13.51 -0.87
C ALA A 29 -22.82 -12.43 -0.13
N ILE A 30 -23.13 -11.33 -0.82
CA ILE A 30 -24.04 -10.31 -0.30
C ILE A 30 -25.49 -10.71 -0.56
N PRO A 31 -26.48 -10.07 0.10
CA PRO A 31 -27.89 -10.32 -0.20
C PRO A 31 -28.22 -10.08 -1.66
N SER A 32 -29.16 -10.85 -2.16
CA SER A 32 -29.64 -10.75 -3.54
C SER A 32 -30.19 -9.37 -3.89
N GLU A 33 -30.21 -9.02 -5.19
CA GLU A 33 -30.86 -7.78 -5.68
C GLU A 33 -32.29 -7.60 -5.12
N ALA A 34 -33.02 -8.70 -4.91
CA ALA A 34 -34.38 -8.66 -4.38
C ALA A 34 -34.45 -8.28 -2.90
N GLU A 35 -33.56 -8.85 -2.11
CA GLU A 35 -33.45 -8.56 -0.66
C GLU A 35 -32.97 -7.12 -0.43
N LEU A 36 -31.96 -6.67 -1.19
CA LEU A 36 -31.47 -5.30 -1.12
C LEU A 36 -32.53 -4.30 -1.59
N ALA A 37 -33.25 -4.59 -2.65
CA ALA A 37 -34.35 -3.76 -3.13
C ALA A 37 -35.43 -3.59 -2.05
N LYS A 38 -35.80 -4.68 -1.36
CA LYS A 38 -36.72 -4.64 -0.23
C LYS A 38 -36.18 -3.82 0.94
N ALA A 39 -34.93 -4.06 1.35
CA ALA A 39 -34.30 -3.37 2.49
C ALA A 39 -34.20 -1.85 2.26
N LEU A 40 -33.88 -1.45 1.02
CA LEU A 40 -33.71 -0.04 0.63
C LEU A 40 -35.00 0.66 0.16
N SER A 41 -36.13 -0.08 0.10
CA SER A 41 -37.38 0.42 -0.51
C SER A 41 -37.20 0.92 -1.95
N LEU A 42 -36.37 0.21 -2.73
CA LEU A 42 -36.06 0.47 -4.13
C LEU A 42 -36.58 -0.67 -5.02
N SER A 43 -36.66 -0.42 -6.32
CA SER A 43 -36.87 -1.49 -7.32
C SER A 43 -35.52 -2.19 -7.62
N LYS A 44 -35.58 -3.46 -8.10
CA LYS A 44 -34.38 -4.17 -8.59
C LYS A 44 -33.67 -3.39 -9.71
N ARG A 45 -34.44 -2.66 -10.55
CA ARG A 45 -33.89 -1.83 -11.62
C ARG A 45 -33.03 -0.66 -11.09
N GLU A 46 -33.35 -0.14 -9.91
CA GLU A 46 -32.58 0.92 -9.26
C GLU A 46 -31.37 0.36 -8.50
N VAL A 47 -31.48 -0.83 -7.89
CA VAL A 47 -30.39 -1.47 -7.13
C VAL A 47 -29.27 -1.96 -8.05
N ARG A 48 -29.59 -2.53 -9.20
CA ARG A 48 -28.61 -3.12 -10.12
C ARG A 48 -27.47 -2.16 -10.53
N PRO A 49 -27.71 -0.91 -10.95
CA PRO A 49 -26.62 0.01 -11.27
C PRO A 49 -25.78 0.40 -10.03
N LEU A 50 -26.37 0.40 -8.83
CA LEU A 50 -25.61 0.68 -7.59
C LEU A 50 -24.65 -0.48 -7.28
N LEU A 51 -25.09 -1.73 -7.42
CA LEU A 51 -24.21 -2.91 -7.28
C LEU A 51 -23.11 -2.91 -8.35
N LYS A 52 -23.44 -2.52 -9.57
CA LYS A 52 -22.45 -2.40 -10.65
C LYS A 52 -21.38 -1.35 -10.34
N ASN A 53 -21.76 -0.24 -9.72
CA ASN A 53 -20.79 0.78 -9.27
C ASN A 53 -19.85 0.22 -8.19
N LEU A 54 -20.36 -0.57 -7.24
CA LEU A 54 -19.53 -1.22 -6.23
C LEU A 54 -18.61 -2.29 -6.84
N GLU A 55 -19.07 -2.98 -7.89
CA GLU A 55 -18.23 -3.93 -8.64
C GLU A 55 -17.12 -3.21 -9.41
N ILE A 56 -17.43 -2.11 -10.09
CA ILE A 56 -16.42 -1.28 -10.77
C ILE A 56 -15.39 -0.71 -9.77
N ALA A 57 -15.84 -0.33 -8.57
CA ALA A 57 -14.96 0.11 -7.48
C ALA A 57 -14.17 -1.04 -6.82
N GLY A 58 -14.36 -2.31 -7.27
CA GLY A 58 -13.68 -3.48 -6.71
C GLY A 58 -14.14 -3.87 -5.29
N ILE A 59 -15.21 -3.27 -4.80
CA ILE A 59 -15.80 -3.60 -3.49
C ILE A 59 -16.58 -4.93 -3.59
N LEU A 60 -17.18 -5.17 -4.75
CA LEU A 60 -17.90 -6.41 -5.05
C LEU A 60 -17.26 -7.12 -6.25
N SER A 61 -17.36 -8.44 -6.25
CA SER A 61 -17.08 -9.29 -7.40
C SER A 61 -18.38 -9.95 -7.86
N GLY A 62 -18.81 -9.66 -9.10
CA GLY A 62 -20.01 -10.25 -9.69
C GLY A 62 -19.73 -11.57 -10.39
N SER A 63 -20.61 -12.55 -10.24
CA SER A 63 -20.56 -13.80 -10.97
C SER A 63 -21.55 -13.80 -12.15
N ARG A 64 -21.41 -14.78 -13.06
CA ARG A 64 -22.25 -14.90 -14.26
C ARG A 64 -23.73 -15.17 -13.96
N ASP A 65 -24.03 -15.71 -12.80
CA ASP A 65 -25.39 -16.02 -12.33
C ASP A 65 -26.07 -14.80 -11.65
N GLY A 66 -25.40 -13.67 -11.57
CA GLY A 66 -25.91 -12.45 -10.94
C GLY A 66 -25.72 -12.38 -9.43
N THR A 67 -24.94 -13.29 -8.85
CA THR A 67 -24.54 -13.23 -7.44
C THR A 67 -23.35 -12.28 -7.28
N TYR A 68 -23.35 -11.50 -6.22
CA TYR A 68 -22.20 -10.65 -5.85
C TYR A 68 -21.59 -11.13 -4.55
N THR A 69 -20.27 -11.11 -4.49
CA THR A 69 -19.47 -11.39 -3.28
C THR A 69 -18.72 -10.16 -2.84
N LEU A 70 -18.60 -9.97 -1.54
CA LEU A 70 -17.76 -8.89 -0.99
C LEU A 70 -16.28 -9.21 -1.24
N ALA A 71 -15.52 -8.25 -1.72
CA ALA A 71 -14.10 -8.43 -1.97
C ALA A 71 -13.36 -8.85 -0.69
N LYS A 72 -12.41 -9.78 -0.80
CA LYS A 72 -11.52 -10.15 0.31
C LYS A 72 -10.44 -9.10 0.52
N GLU A 73 -9.95 -8.56 -0.58
CA GLU A 73 -8.89 -7.57 -0.65
C GLU A 73 -9.27 -6.49 -1.65
N MET A 74 -8.85 -5.27 -1.40
CA MET A 74 -9.11 -4.12 -2.25
C MET A 74 -7.82 -3.48 -2.79
N SER A 75 -6.69 -4.17 -2.67
CA SER A 75 -5.36 -3.65 -3.03
C SER A 75 -5.29 -3.18 -4.49
N ASP A 76 -5.84 -3.97 -5.43
CA ASP A 76 -5.82 -3.63 -6.85
C ASP A 76 -6.66 -2.40 -7.15
N SER A 77 -7.87 -2.33 -6.60
CA SER A 77 -8.75 -1.17 -6.79
C SER A 77 -8.20 0.09 -6.13
N MET A 78 -7.58 -0.05 -4.98
CA MET A 78 -6.89 1.06 -4.31
C MET A 78 -5.71 1.56 -5.16
N ARG A 79 -4.94 0.63 -5.74
CA ARG A 79 -3.81 0.96 -6.63
C ARG A 79 -4.29 1.74 -7.86
N GLU A 80 -5.34 1.29 -8.53
CA GLU A 80 -5.90 1.98 -9.70
C GLU A 80 -6.40 3.38 -9.36
N LEU A 81 -7.11 3.52 -8.23
CA LEU A 81 -7.56 4.83 -7.76
C LEU A 81 -6.39 5.77 -7.45
N MET A 82 -5.37 5.26 -6.78
CA MET A 82 -4.15 6.02 -6.47
C MET A 82 -3.42 6.43 -7.74
N HIS A 83 -3.31 5.56 -8.76
CA HIS A 83 -2.72 5.91 -10.05
C HIS A 83 -3.42 7.12 -10.70
N VAL A 84 -4.76 7.09 -10.74
CA VAL A 84 -5.54 8.22 -11.28
C VAL A 84 -5.33 9.48 -10.44
N MET A 85 -5.34 9.36 -9.12
CA MET A 85 -5.12 10.48 -8.22
C MET A 85 -3.73 11.11 -8.42
N PHE A 86 -2.69 10.32 -8.54
CA PHE A 86 -1.33 10.81 -8.79
C PHE A 86 -1.23 11.56 -10.12
N LEU A 87 -1.86 11.01 -11.18
CA LEU A 87 -1.89 11.65 -12.48
C LEU A 87 -2.64 13.00 -12.44
N VAL A 88 -3.81 13.02 -11.81
CA VAL A 88 -4.68 14.22 -11.76
C VAL A 88 -4.10 15.31 -10.85
N GLN A 89 -3.49 14.92 -9.73
CA GLN A 89 -2.92 15.84 -8.75
C GLN A 89 -1.45 16.17 -9.01
N ASN A 90 -0.83 15.57 -10.04
CA ASN A 90 0.59 15.74 -10.35
C ASN A 90 1.50 15.48 -9.13
N ILE A 91 1.22 14.39 -8.41
CA ILE A 91 1.96 14.02 -7.20
C ILE A 91 3.36 13.58 -7.59
N SER A 92 4.36 14.17 -6.95
CA SER A 92 5.77 13.90 -7.20
C SER A 92 6.26 12.64 -6.48
N PRO A 93 7.32 11.98 -6.98
CA PRO A 93 8.01 10.89 -6.27
C PRO A 93 8.48 11.29 -4.87
N PHE A 94 8.88 12.54 -4.70
CA PHE A 94 9.33 13.08 -3.43
C PHE A 94 8.20 13.08 -2.37
N GLU A 95 6.99 13.54 -2.75
CA GLU A 95 5.83 13.54 -1.85
C GLU A 95 5.44 12.11 -1.44
N VAL A 96 5.56 11.16 -2.36
CA VAL A 96 5.32 9.75 -2.06
C VAL A 96 6.39 9.19 -1.12
N CYS A 97 7.66 9.53 -1.33
CA CYS A 97 8.75 9.17 -0.44
C CYS A 97 8.49 9.68 0.99
N GLN A 98 8.10 10.94 1.15
CA GLN A 98 7.73 11.53 2.43
C GLN A 98 6.55 10.82 3.11
N MET A 99 5.54 10.44 2.34
CA MET A 99 4.40 9.68 2.86
C MET A 99 4.84 8.30 3.37
N ARG A 100 5.61 7.55 2.58
CA ARG A 100 6.16 6.25 2.98
C ARG A 100 7.00 6.37 4.25
N ARG A 101 7.92 7.34 4.30
CA ARG A 101 8.73 7.65 5.48
C ARG A 101 7.87 7.81 6.74
N SER A 102 6.81 8.61 6.64
CA SER A 102 5.90 8.87 7.75
C SER A 102 5.20 7.60 8.23
N MET A 103 4.75 6.77 7.30
CA MET A 103 4.07 5.51 7.61
C MET A 103 5.03 4.50 8.23
N GLU A 104 6.22 4.35 7.68
CA GLU A 104 7.20 3.38 8.18
C GLU A 104 7.80 3.77 9.53
N LEU A 105 8.05 5.05 9.77
CA LEU A 105 8.43 5.55 11.11
C LEU A 105 7.33 5.30 12.15
N SER A 106 6.06 5.31 11.74
CA SER A 106 4.94 4.96 12.62
C SER A 106 4.75 3.45 12.76
N ALA A 107 5.00 2.67 11.72
CA ALA A 107 4.90 1.21 11.72
C ALA A 107 6.01 0.55 12.55
N PHE A 108 7.23 1.12 12.52
CA PHE A 108 8.39 0.52 13.17
C PHE A 108 8.19 0.25 14.67
N PRO A 109 7.72 1.18 15.51
CA PRO A 109 7.47 0.90 16.93
C PRO A 109 6.38 -0.16 17.15
N MET A 110 5.39 -0.22 16.25
CA MET A 110 4.32 -1.23 16.32
C MET A 110 4.88 -2.64 16.03
N ALA A 111 5.69 -2.78 14.98
CA ALA A 111 6.39 -4.03 14.66
C ALA A 111 7.37 -4.42 15.78
N TYR A 112 8.15 -3.47 16.25
CA TYR A 112 9.12 -3.69 17.32
C TYR A 112 8.48 -4.20 18.62
N ALA A 113 7.30 -3.71 18.96
CA ALA A 113 6.56 -4.21 20.13
C ALA A 113 6.17 -5.70 20.01
N ARG A 114 6.18 -6.25 18.80
CA ARG A 114 5.87 -7.66 18.49
C ARG A 114 7.09 -8.48 18.12
N ARG A 115 8.31 -7.94 18.23
CA ARG A 115 9.55 -8.54 17.71
C ARG A 115 9.76 -10.01 18.12
N ASP A 116 9.30 -10.39 19.32
CA ASP A 116 9.46 -11.75 19.84
C ASP A 116 8.58 -12.79 19.09
N HIS A 117 7.67 -12.33 18.23
CA HIS A 117 6.75 -13.15 17.43
C HIS A 117 6.97 -12.98 15.91
N LEU A 118 7.94 -12.14 15.51
CA LEU A 118 8.22 -11.89 14.10
C LEU A 118 9.13 -12.98 13.51
N ASP A 119 8.91 -13.28 12.24
CA ASP A 119 9.83 -14.08 11.44
C ASP A 119 11.02 -13.22 10.98
N LEU A 120 12.06 -13.22 11.78
CA LEU A 120 13.30 -12.50 11.47
C LEU A 120 14.16 -13.22 10.42
N ASP A 121 13.93 -14.51 10.15
CA ASP A 121 14.62 -15.24 9.09
C ASP A 121 14.13 -14.76 7.72
N GLU A 122 12.82 -14.45 7.55
CA GLU A 122 12.32 -13.78 6.35
C GLU A 122 13.07 -12.46 6.11
N LEU A 123 13.15 -11.59 7.11
CA LEU A 123 13.84 -10.31 7.01
C LEU A 123 15.34 -10.48 6.72
N LYS A 124 15.99 -11.50 7.31
CA LYS A 124 17.39 -11.81 7.04
C LYS A 124 17.62 -12.23 5.60
N ASN A 125 16.75 -13.06 5.06
CA ASN A 125 16.84 -13.52 3.68
C ASN A 125 16.69 -12.34 2.69
N LEU A 126 15.76 -11.43 2.94
CA LEU A 126 15.60 -10.21 2.16
C LEU A 126 16.83 -9.30 2.22
N LEU A 127 17.45 -9.17 3.40
CA LEU A 127 18.71 -8.42 3.56
C LEU A 127 19.86 -9.05 2.74
N ASP A 128 19.97 -10.37 2.73
CA ASP A 128 20.99 -11.07 1.97
C ASP A 128 20.71 -10.97 0.45
N GLU A 129 19.46 -11.08 0.02
CA GLU A 129 19.05 -10.87 -1.38
C GLU A 129 19.34 -9.43 -1.83
N PHE A 130 19.08 -8.43 -1.00
CA PHE A 130 19.44 -7.03 -1.28
C PHE A 130 20.95 -6.88 -1.47
N ARG A 131 21.75 -7.50 -0.62
CA ARG A 131 23.21 -7.33 -0.58
C ARG A 131 23.94 -8.09 -1.69
N TYR A 132 23.48 -9.30 -2.02
CA TYR A 132 24.20 -10.24 -2.89
C TYR A 132 23.46 -10.55 -4.19
N GLY A 133 22.22 -10.14 -4.34
CA GLY A 133 21.41 -10.30 -5.55
C GLY A 133 21.89 -9.41 -6.69
N ASN A 134 21.42 -9.72 -7.89
CA ASN A 134 21.60 -8.82 -9.04
C ASN A 134 20.72 -7.56 -8.89
N GLY A 135 20.89 -6.55 -9.77
CA GLY A 135 20.21 -5.26 -9.63
C GLY A 135 18.69 -5.35 -9.44
N LEU A 136 18.00 -6.22 -10.19
CA LEU A 136 16.52 -6.39 -10.06
C LEU A 136 16.14 -7.12 -8.79
N ASP A 137 16.91 -8.14 -8.38
CA ASP A 137 16.65 -8.88 -7.15
C ASP A 137 16.88 -7.97 -5.93
N SER A 138 17.94 -7.14 -5.93
CA SER A 138 18.19 -6.17 -4.86
C SER A 138 17.05 -5.17 -4.72
N ILE A 139 16.52 -4.64 -5.83
CA ILE A 139 15.40 -3.71 -5.84
C ILE A 139 14.14 -4.38 -5.25
N ARG A 140 13.85 -5.60 -5.69
CA ARG A 140 12.71 -6.36 -5.16
C ARG A 140 12.85 -6.65 -3.67
N ALA A 141 14.05 -7.00 -3.22
CA ALA A 141 14.33 -7.26 -1.82
C ALA A 141 14.15 -6.01 -0.95
N ASP A 142 14.57 -4.83 -1.44
CA ASP A 142 14.31 -3.55 -0.80
C ASP A 142 12.82 -3.30 -0.61
N GLU A 143 12.04 -3.42 -1.68
CA GLU A 143 10.59 -3.28 -1.61
C GLU A 143 9.94 -4.26 -0.64
N GLU A 144 10.36 -5.52 -0.62
CA GLU A 144 9.80 -6.52 0.28
C GLU A 144 10.20 -6.29 1.74
N MET A 145 11.37 -5.71 2.04
CA MET A 145 11.71 -5.30 3.42
C MET A 145 10.77 -4.20 3.94
N HIS A 146 10.42 -3.23 3.11
CA HIS A 146 9.44 -2.20 3.46
C HIS A 146 8.04 -2.80 3.67
N ARG A 147 7.61 -3.71 2.79
CA ARG A 147 6.33 -4.43 2.94
C ARG A 147 6.31 -5.28 4.20
N TRP A 148 7.41 -5.96 4.48
CA TRP A 148 7.58 -6.75 5.70
C TRP A 148 7.36 -5.87 6.94
N LEU A 149 7.96 -4.69 7.02
CA LEU A 149 7.78 -3.78 8.15
C LEU A 149 6.31 -3.38 8.33
N ILE A 150 5.62 -3.04 7.26
CA ILE A 150 4.21 -2.65 7.31
C ILE A 150 3.34 -3.84 7.76
N ARG A 151 3.57 -5.05 7.23
CA ARG A 151 2.86 -6.28 7.69
C ARG A 151 3.13 -6.56 9.17
N ALA A 152 4.40 -6.47 9.59
CA ALA A 152 4.83 -6.68 10.97
C ALA A 152 4.20 -5.68 11.96
N SER A 153 3.76 -4.51 11.50
CA SER A 153 3.01 -3.55 12.32
C SER A 153 1.61 -4.04 12.70
N GLU A 154 1.04 -5.01 11.97
CA GLU A 154 -0.34 -5.49 12.05
C GLU A 154 -1.41 -4.38 11.89
N ASN A 155 -1.02 -3.26 11.29
CA ASN A 155 -1.95 -2.18 10.98
C ASN A 155 -2.52 -2.37 9.56
N ARG A 156 -3.69 -3.01 9.49
CA ARG A 156 -4.36 -3.32 8.21
C ARG A 156 -4.63 -2.09 7.34
N LEU A 157 -4.88 -0.94 7.95
CA LEU A 157 -5.11 0.29 7.18
C LEU A 157 -3.81 0.78 6.53
N MET A 158 -2.69 0.76 7.29
CA MET A 158 -1.37 1.08 6.72
C MET A 158 -1.03 0.12 5.57
N GLU A 159 -1.27 -1.17 5.75
CA GLU A 159 -1.04 -2.18 4.71
C GLU A 159 -1.87 -1.89 3.45
N CYS A 160 -3.16 -1.64 3.59
CA CYS A 160 -4.06 -1.34 2.47
C CYS A 160 -3.63 -0.07 1.71
N VAL A 161 -3.28 1.00 2.43
CA VAL A 161 -2.84 2.27 1.81
C VAL A 161 -1.48 2.11 1.13
N THR A 162 -0.51 1.46 1.78
CA THR A 162 0.82 1.26 1.20
C THR A 162 0.79 0.36 -0.03
N GLN A 163 -0.03 -0.69 -0.06
CA GLN A 163 -0.20 -1.52 -1.26
C GLN A 163 -0.70 -0.71 -2.47
N GLY A 164 -1.59 0.26 -2.26
CA GLY A 164 -2.04 1.19 -3.31
C GLY A 164 -0.94 2.09 -3.86
N ILE A 165 -0.03 2.53 -3.00
CA ILE A 165 1.08 3.43 -3.33
C ILE A 165 2.24 2.67 -4.01
N TRP A 166 2.47 1.41 -3.63
CA TRP A 166 3.69 0.66 -3.96
C TRP A 166 3.99 0.57 -5.45
N GLY A 167 2.99 0.24 -6.26
CA GLY A 167 3.18 0.05 -7.70
C GLY A 167 3.56 1.31 -8.48
N ILE A 168 3.32 2.49 -7.90
CA ILE A 168 3.60 3.79 -8.55
C ILE A 168 5.02 4.23 -8.25
N CYS A 169 5.49 3.98 -7.03
CA CYS A 169 6.80 4.43 -6.56
C CYS A 169 7.93 3.53 -7.03
N SER A 170 7.63 2.23 -7.15
CA SER A 170 8.63 1.23 -7.54
C SER A 170 9.36 1.62 -8.82
N ALA A 171 8.64 2.07 -9.86
CA ALA A 171 9.28 2.42 -11.13
C ALA A 171 10.25 3.61 -11.00
N GLN A 172 9.96 4.59 -10.15
CA GLN A 172 10.76 5.81 -10.02
C GLN A 172 11.89 5.64 -9.00
N ILE A 173 11.62 4.99 -7.87
CA ILE A 173 12.66 4.65 -6.89
C ILE A 173 13.62 3.62 -7.49
N ASN A 174 13.11 2.68 -8.28
CA ASN A 174 13.92 1.70 -9.00
C ASN A 174 14.88 2.35 -9.99
N LEU A 175 14.47 3.41 -10.68
CA LEU A 175 15.39 4.20 -11.51
C LEU A 175 16.54 4.78 -10.68
N ILE A 176 16.25 5.36 -9.52
CA ILE A 176 17.27 5.92 -8.64
C ILE A 176 18.21 4.85 -8.09
N LEU A 177 17.67 3.70 -7.70
CA LEU A 177 18.48 2.58 -7.20
C LEU A 177 19.23 1.86 -8.32
N SER A 178 18.69 1.80 -9.55
CA SER A 178 19.36 1.18 -10.70
C SER A 178 20.48 2.05 -11.25
N ASP A 179 20.29 3.37 -11.27
CA ASP A 179 21.28 4.36 -11.68
C ASP A 179 22.21 4.75 -10.52
N GLY A 180 21.88 4.30 -9.29
CA GLY A 180 22.66 4.56 -8.08
C GLY A 180 24.07 3.99 -8.16
N THR A 181 25.03 4.76 -7.68
CA THR A 181 26.41 4.34 -7.59
C THR A 181 26.57 3.12 -6.68
N GLU A 182 27.61 2.32 -6.88
CA GLU A 182 27.95 1.21 -5.98
C GLU A 182 28.08 1.69 -4.52
N GLU A 183 28.50 2.93 -4.30
CA GLU A 183 28.60 3.56 -3.01
C GLU A 183 27.23 3.73 -2.34
N LEU A 184 26.23 4.22 -3.06
CA LEU A 184 24.85 4.33 -2.56
C LEU A 184 24.29 2.97 -2.13
N ARG A 185 24.54 1.92 -2.91
CA ARG A 185 24.14 0.55 -2.55
C ARG A 185 24.78 0.05 -1.27
N LYS A 186 26.08 0.34 -1.06
CA LYS A 186 26.80 -0.01 0.18
C LYS A 186 26.22 0.73 1.38
N VAL A 187 25.89 2.01 1.23
CA VAL A 187 25.25 2.80 2.28
C VAL A 187 23.91 2.20 2.64
N GLN A 188 23.06 1.94 1.65
CA GLN A 188 21.73 1.32 1.86
C GLN A 188 21.85 -0.07 2.51
N ALA A 189 22.79 -0.91 2.08
CA ALA A 189 23.03 -2.20 2.69
C ALA A 189 23.42 -2.11 4.17
N SER A 190 24.21 -1.10 4.54
CA SER A 190 24.57 -0.84 5.94
C SER A 190 23.38 -0.37 6.77
N ILE A 191 22.50 0.45 6.18
CA ILE A 191 21.26 0.93 6.82
C ILE A 191 20.30 -0.25 7.06
N HIS A 192 20.06 -1.09 6.05
CA HIS A 192 19.22 -2.28 6.18
C HIS A 192 19.77 -3.29 7.18
N GLU A 193 21.10 -3.42 7.28
CA GLU A 193 21.70 -4.26 8.31
C GLU A 193 21.43 -3.73 9.72
N ARG A 194 21.49 -2.41 9.94
CA ARG A 194 21.14 -1.81 11.23
C ARG A 194 19.66 -1.94 11.55
N PHE A 195 18.80 -1.79 10.54
CA PHE A 195 17.38 -2.04 10.65
C PHE A 195 17.11 -3.48 11.15
N TYR A 196 17.66 -4.50 10.48
CA TYR A 196 17.55 -5.90 10.89
C TYR A 196 18.11 -6.14 12.30
N LYS A 197 19.34 -5.68 12.56
CA LYS A 197 19.99 -5.85 13.87
C LYS A 197 19.20 -5.25 15.01
N SER A 198 18.47 -4.17 14.78
CA SER A 198 17.66 -3.52 15.80
C SER A 198 16.58 -4.42 16.40
N PHE A 199 15.98 -5.29 15.58
CA PHE A 199 15.04 -6.30 16.05
C PHE A 199 15.74 -7.40 16.84
N LEU A 200 16.91 -7.86 16.38
CA LEU A 200 17.68 -8.92 17.05
C LEU A 200 18.14 -8.54 18.45
N ILE A 201 18.74 -7.33 18.58
CA ILE A 201 19.32 -6.91 19.87
C ILE A 201 18.36 -6.13 20.75
N GLY A 202 17.16 -5.82 20.24
CA GLY A 202 16.14 -5.08 20.97
C GLY A 202 16.48 -3.58 21.12
N ASP A 203 17.00 -2.94 20.06
CA ASP A 203 17.33 -1.50 20.06
C ASP A 203 16.36 -0.73 19.14
N LEU A 204 15.25 -0.26 19.74
CA LEU A 204 14.23 0.54 19.06
C LEU A 204 14.81 1.80 18.40
N ARG A 205 15.77 2.47 19.08
CA ARG A 205 16.33 3.72 18.59
C ARG A 205 17.18 3.49 17.34
N MET A 206 18.03 2.48 17.37
CA MET A 206 18.84 2.10 16.21
C MET A 206 17.98 1.83 14.98
N GLY A 207 16.85 1.13 15.15
CA GLY A 207 15.95 0.84 14.05
C GLY A 207 15.26 2.09 13.50
N LEU A 208 14.75 2.97 14.36
CA LEU A 208 14.14 4.23 13.93
C LEU A 208 15.16 5.16 13.23
N ASP A 209 16.39 5.18 13.70
CA ASP A 209 17.45 5.96 13.08
C ASP A 209 17.84 5.37 11.71
N ALA A 210 17.83 4.04 11.57
CA ALA A 210 18.04 3.38 10.29
C ALA A 210 16.91 3.73 9.28
N VAL A 211 15.63 3.70 9.69
CA VAL A 211 14.53 4.11 8.82
C VAL A 211 14.67 5.58 8.39
N ARG A 212 15.02 6.49 9.30
CA ARG A 212 15.23 7.91 8.97
C ARG A 212 16.33 8.09 7.93
N GLU A 213 17.48 7.49 8.17
CA GLU A 213 18.65 7.61 7.29
C GLU A 213 18.40 6.99 5.91
N HIS A 214 17.65 5.88 5.84
CA HIS A 214 17.23 5.31 4.57
C HIS A 214 16.49 6.35 3.71
N TYR A 215 15.48 7.00 4.30
CA TYR A 215 14.70 8.01 3.59
C TYR A 215 15.46 9.29 3.33
N ASP A 216 16.32 9.74 4.25
CA ASP A 216 17.20 10.91 4.03
C ASP A 216 18.08 10.69 2.79
N THR A 217 18.62 9.49 2.61
CA THR A 217 19.43 9.13 1.44
C THR A 217 18.63 9.12 0.14
N ILE A 218 17.41 8.58 0.17
CA ILE A 218 16.52 8.56 -1.02
C ILE A 218 16.03 9.97 -1.37
N GLU A 219 15.61 10.76 -0.39
CA GLU A 219 15.16 12.14 -0.59
C GLU A 219 16.27 13.02 -1.17
N GLN A 220 17.52 12.83 -0.72
CA GLN A 220 18.67 13.52 -1.29
C GLN A 220 18.88 13.14 -2.75
N ALA A 221 18.86 11.85 -3.11
CA ALA A 221 19.02 11.39 -4.48
C ALA A 221 17.90 11.90 -5.41
N LEU A 222 16.65 11.92 -4.91
CA LEU A 222 15.51 12.50 -5.62
C LEU A 222 15.68 14.01 -5.87
N GLY A 223 16.18 14.75 -4.88
CA GLY A 223 16.43 16.19 -4.98
C GLY A 223 17.53 16.51 -6.00
N GLU A 224 18.58 15.72 -6.06
CA GLU A 224 19.67 15.86 -7.02
C GLU A 224 19.20 15.60 -8.47
N GLN A 225 18.38 14.56 -8.71
CA GLN A 225 17.83 14.30 -10.04
C GLN A 225 16.90 15.41 -10.51
N SER A 226 16.05 15.97 -9.64
CA SER A 226 15.17 17.09 -10.00
C SER A 226 15.97 18.35 -10.44
N LEU A 227 17.15 18.57 -9.89
CA LEU A 227 18.04 19.67 -10.31
C LEU A 227 18.70 19.41 -11.66
N TYR A 228 19.02 18.15 -11.99
CA TYR A 228 19.54 17.78 -13.32
C TYR A 228 18.49 17.96 -14.41
N ASP A 229 17.24 17.53 -14.19
CA ASP A 229 16.14 17.68 -15.16
C ASP A 229 15.82 19.16 -15.45
N LEU A 230 15.91 20.04 -14.47
CA LEU A 230 15.77 21.49 -14.65
C LEU A 230 16.92 22.10 -15.46
N GLY A 231 18.12 21.54 -15.38
CA GLY A 231 19.31 22.01 -16.13
C GLY A 231 19.29 21.61 -17.62
N THR A 232 18.66 20.50 -17.97
CA THR A 232 18.59 20.01 -19.37
C THR A 232 17.50 20.68 -20.20
N HIS A 233 16.54 21.38 -19.59
CA HIS A 233 15.50 22.15 -20.28
C HIS A 233 15.85 23.63 -20.50
N ILE A 234 17.02 24.08 -20.07
CA ILE A 234 17.49 25.49 -20.21
C ILE A 234 18.66 25.60 -21.22
N ALA A 235 19.03 24.51 -21.86
CA ALA A 235 20.00 24.48 -22.96
C ALA A 235 19.30 24.12 -24.26
#